data_7cbd0bca2f25d5add253f49fbf90aabe
#
_entry.id   7cbd0bca2f25d5add253f49fbf90aabe
#
_cell.length_a   1.000
_cell.length_b   1.000
_cell.length_c   1.000
_cell.angle_alpha   90.00
_cell.angle_beta   90.00
_cell.angle_gamma   90.00
#
_symmetry.space_group_name_H-M   'P 1'
#
loop_
_entity.id
_entity.type
_entity.pdbx_description
1 polymer ?
#
loop_
_entity_poly.entity_id
_entity_poly.type
_entity_poly.pdbx_seq_one_letter_code
_entity_poly.pdbx_strand_id
1 'polypeptide(L)'
;MTKLHAKSLICCLATLFFTPAHADEQRFIDGLAGQYAGKGQVRLRTNRQPINVSCSFTSSPSRNSLSLKGRCRGLLVISRAVSVDMKTSGGTYRGSYIGAGSGPASLSGRRKGNALNLTIRWAKAINGDRNANLSIAKAGSGGLTLTTTDRDPASGKMVVTSQITLRRQ
;
A
#
# COMPACT_ATOMS: atom_id res chain seq x y z
N MET A 1 59.37 -45.15 -23.66
CA MET A 1 59.19 -43.69 -23.59
C MET A 1 57.70 -43.40 -23.71
N THR A 2 56.99 -43.32 -22.57
CA THR A 2 55.53 -43.20 -22.52
C THR A 2 55.15 -41.76 -22.07
N LYS A 3 54.56 -40.98 -22.98
CA LYS A 3 54.16 -39.60 -22.71
C LYS A 3 52.78 -39.59 -22.04
N LEU A 4 52.75 -39.14 -20.80
CA LEU A 4 51.50 -38.89 -20.02
C LEU A 4 50.90 -37.52 -20.41
N HIS A 5 49.71 -37.52 -20.96
CA HIS A 5 48.96 -36.27 -21.23
C HIS A 5 48.05 -35.99 -20.04
N ALA A 6 48.35 -34.95 -19.25
CA ALA A 6 47.50 -34.43 -18.23
C ALA A 6 46.35 -33.58 -18.85
N LYS A 7 45.14 -34.06 -18.79
CA LYS A 7 43.95 -33.28 -19.15
C LYS A 7 43.52 -32.41 -17.95
N SER A 8 43.75 -31.11 -18.05
CA SER A 8 43.29 -30.12 -17.08
C SER A 8 41.76 -29.87 -17.26
N LEU A 9 40.98 -30.27 -16.28
CA LEU A 9 39.53 -30.07 -16.27
C LEU A 9 39.25 -28.74 -15.59
N ILE A 10 38.97 -27.69 -16.40
CA ILE A 10 38.55 -26.38 -15.89
C ILE A 10 37.06 -26.45 -15.53
N CYS A 11 36.79 -26.52 -14.23
CA CYS A 11 35.43 -26.47 -13.69
C CYS A 11 34.95 -25.00 -13.59
N CYS A 12 34.19 -24.54 -14.59
CA CYS A 12 33.53 -23.22 -14.53
C CYS A 12 32.42 -23.26 -13.47
N LEU A 13 32.66 -22.74 -12.26
CA LEU A 13 31.63 -22.44 -11.28
C LEU A 13 30.79 -21.25 -11.78
N ALA A 14 29.65 -21.53 -12.35
CA ALA A 14 28.62 -20.51 -12.61
C ALA A 14 27.96 -20.11 -11.27
N THR A 15 28.42 -19.02 -10.67
CA THR A 15 27.74 -18.42 -9.49
C THR A 15 26.46 -17.75 -9.94
N LEU A 16 25.33 -18.42 -9.70
CA LEU A 16 24.00 -17.86 -9.85
C LEU A 16 23.81 -16.77 -8.78
N PHE A 17 23.86 -15.50 -9.19
CA PHE A 17 23.48 -14.36 -8.35
C PHE A 17 21.96 -14.35 -8.16
N PHE A 18 21.46 -15.07 -7.16
CA PHE A 18 20.12 -14.87 -6.64
C PHE A 18 20.10 -13.54 -5.90
N THR A 19 19.64 -12.46 -6.53
CA THR A 19 19.29 -11.24 -5.81
C THR A 19 18.06 -11.54 -4.97
N PRO A 20 18.12 -11.43 -3.63
CA PRO A 20 16.99 -11.85 -2.81
C PRO A 20 15.84 -10.89 -2.99
N ALA A 21 14.70 -11.38 -3.46
CA ALA A 21 13.44 -10.64 -3.59
C ALA A 21 13.03 -9.93 -2.26
N HIS A 22 13.53 -10.43 -1.13
CA HIS A 22 13.35 -9.82 0.19
C HIS A 22 14.04 -8.47 0.37
N ALA A 23 15.23 -8.27 -0.23
CA ALA A 23 15.96 -7.00 -0.12
C ALA A 23 15.25 -5.87 -0.90
N ASP A 24 14.65 -6.20 -2.03
CA ASP A 24 13.88 -5.24 -2.83
C ASP A 24 12.57 -4.84 -2.13
N GLU A 25 11.90 -5.80 -1.48
CA GLU A 25 10.69 -5.54 -0.72
C GLU A 25 10.97 -4.66 0.51
N GLN A 26 12.06 -4.95 1.24
CA GLN A 26 12.47 -4.15 2.39
C GLN A 26 12.81 -2.70 1.96
N ARG A 27 13.58 -2.54 0.89
CA ARG A 27 13.93 -1.22 0.34
C ARG A 27 12.69 -0.43 -0.09
N PHE A 28 11.68 -1.12 -0.63
CA PHE A 28 10.41 -0.48 -0.97
C PHE A 28 9.69 0.02 0.29
N ILE A 29 9.57 -0.83 1.32
CA ILE A 29 8.91 -0.48 2.60
C ILE A 29 9.63 0.68 3.28
N ASP A 30 10.97 0.61 3.40
CA ASP A 30 11.79 1.65 4.03
C ASP A 30 11.66 2.99 3.31
N GLY A 31 11.51 2.95 1.99
CA GLY A 31 11.27 4.14 1.19
C GLY A 31 9.90 4.81 1.43
N LEU A 32 9.00 4.17 2.19
CA LEU A 32 7.74 4.79 2.62
C LEU A 32 7.85 5.54 3.95
N ALA A 33 8.98 5.47 4.66
CA ALA A 33 9.19 6.18 5.94
C ALA A 33 9.01 7.68 5.80
N GLY A 34 8.44 8.33 6.79
CA GLY A 34 8.40 9.80 6.86
C GLY A 34 7.09 10.38 7.35
N GLN A 35 7.10 11.70 7.48
CA GLN A 35 5.91 12.50 7.74
C GLN A 35 5.38 13.05 6.42
N TYR A 36 4.07 13.05 6.26
CA TYR A 36 3.41 13.43 5.03
C TYR A 36 2.25 14.38 5.33
N ALA A 37 2.06 15.36 4.46
CA ALA A 37 0.88 16.21 4.47
C ALA A 37 0.37 16.40 3.04
N GLY A 38 -0.94 16.59 2.90
CA GLY A 38 -1.52 16.81 1.60
C GLY A 38 -3.02 16.97 1.61
N LYS A 39 -3.58 16.93 0.42
CA LYS A 39 -5.01 17.17 0.19
C LYS A 39 -5.57 16.08 -0.71
N GLY A 40 -6.88 15.96 -0.70
CA GLY A 40 -7.58 15.03 -1.58
C GLY A 40 -9.08 15.17 -1.48
N GLN A 41 -9.74 14.18 -2.01
CA GLN A 41 -11.21 14.08 -1.99
C GLN A 41 -11.64 12.73 -1.43
N VAL A 42 -12.74 12.74 -0.68
CA VAL A 42 -13.37 11.54 -0.12
C VAL A 42 -14.87 11.59 -0.38
N ARG A 43 -15.44 10.47 -0.84
CA ARG A 43 -16.88 10.25 -0.95
C ARG A 43 -17.33 9.34 0.21
N LEU A 44 -18.33 9.75 0.93
CA LEU A 44 -18.90 8.94 2.01
C LEU A 44 -19.68 7.72 1.49
N ARG A 45 -20.18 7.81 0.26
CA ARG A 45 -20.84 6.76 -0.52
C ARG A 45 -20.51 6.95 -1.99
N THR A 46 -20.58 5.89 -2.78
CA THR A 46 -20.31 5.92 -4.23
C THR A 46 -21.19 6.94 -4.97
N ASN A 47 -22.42 7.14 -4.52
CA ASN A 47 -23.41 8.05 -5.09
C ASN A 47 -23.42 9.46 -4.45
N ARG A 48 -22.47 9.81 -3.58
CA ARG A 48 -22.39 11.14 -2.97
C ARG A 48 -21.32 12.00 -3.64
N GLN A 49 -21.51 13.31 -3.55
CA GLN A 49 -20.49 14.26 -4.00
C GLN A 49 -19.21 14.13 -3.15
N PRO A 50 -18.05 14.33 -3.75
CA PRO A 50 -16.79 14.30 -3.03
C PRO A 50 -16.65 15.48 -2.07
N ILE A 51 -16.02 15.23 -0.93
CA ILE A 51 -15.67 16.22 0.09
C ILE A 51 -14.16 16.44 0.00
N ASN A 52 -13.73 17.70 -0.06
CA ASN A 52 -12.31 18.04 0.03
C ASN A 52 -11.80 17.81 1.44
N VAL A 53 -10.62 17.18 1.54
CA VAL A 53 -9.97 16.89 2.82
C VAL A 53 -8.52 17.35 2.80
N SER A 54 -8.02 17.72 3.98
CA SER A 54 -6.59 17.92 4.25
C SER A 54 -6.14 16.85 5.23
N CYS A 55 -5.04 16.16 4.92
CA CYS A 55 -4.57 15.02 5.68
C CYS A 55 -3.11 15.18 6.09
N SER A 56 -2.77 14.64 7.26
CA SER A 56 -1.39 14.43 7.70
C SER A 56 -1.22 12.98 8.14
N PHE A 57 -0.08 12.39 7.79
CA PHE A 57 0.26 11.00 8.09
C PHE A 57 1.70 10.88 8.55
N THR A 58 1.95 9.94 9.46
CA THR A 58 3.27 9.42 9.79
C THR A 58 3.35 7.99 9.30
N SER A 59 4.34 7.69 8.50
CA SER A 59 4.66 6.35 8.01
C SER A 59 5.90 5.83 8.72
N SER A 60 5.73 4.73 9.43
CA SER A 60 6.76 4.09 10.26
C SER A 60 6.95 2.65 9.79
N PRO A 61 7.86 2.40 8.85
CA PRO A 61 8.25 1.04 8.46
C PRO A 61 9.11 0.39 9.55
N SER A 62 9.04 -0.92 9.61
CA SER A 62 9.97 -1.77 10.34
C SER A 62 10.25 -3.00 9.48
N ARG A 63 11.21 -3.86 9.86
CA ARG A 63 11.72 -4.98 9.04
C ARG A 63 10.67 -5.60 8.08
N ASN A 64 9.58 -6.12 8.59
CA ASN A 64 8.53 -6.79 7.79
C ASN A 64 7.16 -6.15 8.03
N SER A 65 7.10 -4.88 8.40
CA SER A 65 5.86 -4.20 8.72
C SER A 65 5.85 -2.75 8.26
N LEU A 66 4.66 -2.23 8.05
CA LEU A 66 4.40 -0.83 7.73
C LEU A 66 3.22 -0.36 8.56
N SER A 67 3.43 0.72 9.32
CA SER A 67 2.37 1.46 10.00
C SER A 67 2.25 2.83 9.36
N LEU A 68 1.06 3.16 8.85
CA LEU A 68 0.72 4.48 8.32
C LEU A 68 -0.43 5.02 9.14
N LYS A 69 -0.18 6.02 9.98
CA LYS A 69 -1.16 6.61 10.90
C LYS A 69 -1.32 8.09 10.64
N GLY A 70 -2.54 8.56 10.62
CA GLY A 70 -2.79 9.96 10.34
C GLY A 70 -4.20 10.41 10.65
N ARG A 71 -4.49 11.62 10.21
CA ARG A 71 -5.76 12.29 10.40
C ARG A 71 -6.12 13.09 9.17
N CYS A 72 -7.36 12.94 8.74
CA CYS A 72 -7.93 13.78 7.68
C CYS A 72 -9.02 14.69 8.25
N ARG A 73 -9.03 15.94 7.82
CA ARG A 73 -10.02 16.96 8.18
C ARG A 73 -10.78 17.40 6.94
N GLY A 74 -12.09 17.47 7.04
CA GLY A 74 -12.98 17.96 5.99
C GLY A 74 -14.16 18.72 6.59
N LEU A 75 -14.90 19.47 5.75
CA LEU A 75 -16.07 20.24 6.16
C LEU A 75 -15.81 21.13 7.40
N LEU A 76 -14.62 21.75 7.47
CA LEU A 76 -14.15 22.68 8.51
C LEU A 76 -13.97 22.05 9.91
N VAL A 77 -14.87 21.15 10.34
CA VAL A 77 -14.92 20.64 11.72
C VAL A 77 -14.83 19.12 11.84
N ILE A 78 -15.01 18.37 10.76
CA ILE A 78 -14.99 16.90 10.81
C ILE A 78 -13.56 16.40 10.68
N SER A 79 -13.08 15.72 11.71
CA SER A 79 -11.75 15.10 11.74
C SER A 79 -11.87 13.59 11.97
N ARG A 80 -11.19 12.80 11.15
CA ARG A 80 -11.15 11.34 11.26
C ARG A 80 -9.72 10.82 11.33
N ALA A 81 -9.48 9.95 12.29
CA ALA A 81 -8.26 9.15 12.31
C ALA A 81 -8.31 8.10 11.21
N VAL A 82 -7.17 7.89 10.57
CA VAL A 82 -6.97 6.86 9.54
C VAL A 82 -5.71 6.11 9.89
N SER A 83 -5.76 4.79 9.91
CA SER A 83 -4.57 3.96 10.08
C SER A 83 -4.58 2.75 9.14
N VAL A 84 -3.38 2.38 8.73
CA VAL A 84 -3.04 1.16 8.01
C VAL A 84 -1.88 0.53 8.75
N ASP A 85 -2.08 -0.66 9.29
CA ASP A 85 -1.04 -1.43 9.97
C ASP A 85 -0.92 -2.78 9.27
N MET A 86 0.26 -3.09 8.70
CA MET A 86 0.49 -4.27 7.86
C MET A 86 1.77 -4.99 8.21
N LYS A 87 1.78 -6.30 7.97
CA LYS A 87 2.98 -7.15 7.93
C LYS A 87 3.12 -7.77 6.54
N THR A 88 4.36 -7.99 6.09
CA THR A 88 4.65 -8.71 4.85
C THR A 88 5.33 -10.05 5.14
N SER A 89 4.96 -11.06 4.39
CA SER A 89 5.58 -12.37 4.36
C SER A 89 5.49 -12.92 2.95
N GLY A 90 6.63 -13.29 2.33
CA GLY A 90 6.67 -13.80 0.97
C GLY A 90 6.04 -12.85 -0.07
N GLY A 91 6.20 -11.52 0.08
CA GLY A 91 5.62 -10.51 -0.82
C GLY A 91 4.10 -10.33 -0.68
N THR A 92 3.47 -11.00 0.28
CA THR A 92 2.05 -10.80 0.60
C THR A 92 1.93 -9.90 1.83
N TYR A 93 1.12 -8.86 1.71
CA TYR A 93 0.79 -7.94 2.78
C TYR A 93 -0.54 -8.34 3.42
N ARG A 94 -0.58 -8.36 4.76
CA ARG A 94 -1.79 -8.59 5.55
C ARG A 94 -1.81 -7.64 6.73
N GLY A 95 -3.00 -7.17 7.10
CA GLY A 95 -3.11 -6.23 8.22
C GLY A 95 -4.49 -5.69 8.44
N SER A 96 -4.55 -4.49 9.00
CA SER A 96 -5.79 -3.81 9.33
C SER A 96 -5.84 -2.38 8.82
N TYR A 97 -7.06 -1.90 8.60
CA TYR A 97 -7.37 -0.53 8.20
C TYR A 97 -8.45 0.04 9.12
N ILE A 98 -8.28 1.28 9.54
CA ILE A 98 -9.29 2.08 10.23
C ILE A 98 -9.44 3.41 9.49
N GLY A 99 -10.68 3.85 9.23
CA GLY A 99 -10.88 5.14 8.55
C GLY A 99 -12.28 5.40 8.03
N ALA A 100 -12.97 4.37 7.55
CA ALA A 100 -14.31 4.54 6.95
C ALA A 100 -15.48 4.69 7.95
N GLY A 101 -15.20 4.57 9.26
CA GLY A 101 -16.23 4.64 10.30
C GLY A 101 -17.04 3.34 10.46
N SER A 102 -16.64 2.25 9.80
CA SER A 102 -17.26 0.92 9.88
C SER A 102 -16.62 0.02 10.95
N GLY A 103 -15.66 0.53 11.70
CA GLY A 103 -14.77 -0.24 12.55
C GLY A 103 -13.52 -0.73 11.81
N PRO A 104 -12.67 -1.54 12.47
CA PRO A 104 -11.51 -2.13 11.85
C PRO A 104 -11.88 -3.02 10.66
N ALA A 105 -11.14 -2.89 9.56
CA ALA A 105 -11.25 -3.73 8.39
C ALA A 105 -9.97 -4.54 8.20
N SER A 106 -10.04 -5.71 7.58
CA SER A 106 -8.84 -6.45 7.22
C SER A 106 -8.30 -5.99 5.86
N LEU A 107 -6.97 -6.04 5.73
CA LEU A 107 -6.23 -5.78 4.50
C LEU A 107 -5.49 -7.02 4.05
N SER A 108 -5.48 -7.25 2.74
CA SER A 108 -4.61 -8.25 2.12
C SER A 108 -4.27 -7.85 0.70
N GLY A 109 -3.05 -8.14 0.24
CA GLY A 109 -2.65 -7.83 -1.11
C GLY A 109 -1.16 -7.99 -1.36
N ARG A 110 -0.69 -7.37 -2.44
CA ARG A 110 0.70 -7.48 -2.90
C ARG A 110 1.21 -6.14 -3.44
N ARG A 111 2.52 -6.00 -3.46
CA ARG A 111 3.19 -4.93 -4.21
C ARG A 111 3.15 -5.22 -5.71
N LYS A 112 2.92 -4.18 -6.50
CA LYS A 112 3.14 -4.19 -7.95
C LYS A 112 3.86 -2.88 -8.33
N GLY A 113 5.11 -3.01 -8.74
CA GLY A 113 5.94 -1.85 -9.04
C GLY A 113 6.14 -0.93 -7.81
N ASN A 114 5.72 0.32 -7.94
CA ASN A 114 5.82 1.34 -6.91
C ASN A 114 4.57 1.47 -6.02
N ALA A 115 3.63 0.52 -6.08
CA ALA A 115 2.38 0.55 -5.35
C ALA A 115 2.08 -0.73 -4.58
N LEU A 116 1.51 -0.59 -3.39
CA LEU A 116 0.80 -1.66 -2.68
C LEU A 116 -0.64 -1.66 -3.15
N ASN A 117 -1.10 -2.78 -3.71
CA ASN A 117 -2.47 -2.98 -4.12
C ASN A 117 -3.13 -3.97 -3.15
N LEU A 118 -4.09 -3.47 -2.40
CA LEU A 118 -4.69 -4.13 -1.27
C LEU A 118 -6.20 -4.25 -1.45
N THR A 119 -6.75 -5.38 -1.06
CA THR A 119 -8.19 -5.55 -0.86
C THR A 119 -8.51 -5.21 0.59
N ILE A 120 -9.49 -4.35 0.79
CA ILE A 120 -10.10 -4.06 2.09
C ILE A 120 -11.30 -4.99 2.24
N ARG A 121 -11.45 -5.61 3.41
CA ARG A 121 -12.68 -6.30 3.81
C ARG A 121 -13.26 -5.63 5.04
N TRP A 122 -14.32 -4.87 4.83
CA TRP A 122 -15.00 -4.08 5.85
C TRP A 122 -15.63 -4.96 6.94
N ALA A 123 -15.70 -4.45 8.17
CA ALA A 123 -16.43 -5.09 9.26
C ALA A 123 -17.94 -5.18 8.97
N LYS A 124 -18.48 -4.16 8.30
CA LYS A 124 -19.88 -4.07 7.86
C LYS A 124 -19.94 -3.75 6.36
N ALA A 125 -21.06 -4.02 5.72
CA ALA A 125 -21.27 -3.62 4.34
C ALA A 125 -21.21 -2.09 4.18
N ILE A 126 -20.41 -1.65 3.20
CA ILE A 126 -20.29 -0.26 2.75
C ILE A 126 -20.57 -0.29 1.25
N ASN A 127 -21.43 0.59 0.76
CA ASN A 127 -21.82 0.61 -0.65
C ASN A 127 -22.35 -0.73 -1.19
N GLY A 128 -23.10 -1.48 -0.35
CA GLY A 128 -23.76 -2.72 -0.74
C GLY A 128 -22.96 -4.00 -0.54
N ASP A 129 -21.65 -3.93 -0.38
CA ASP A 129 -20.83 -5.10 -0.08
C ASP A 129 -19.76 -4.81 0.99
N ARG A 130 -18.87 -5.79 1.25
CA ARG A 130 -17.83 -5.69 2.26
C ARG A 130 -16.43 -5.53 1.66
N ASN A 131 -16.31 -5.31 0.37
CA ASN A 131 -15.02 -5.26 -0.29
C ASN A 131 -14.76 -3.88 -0.92
N ALA A 132 -13.52 -3.45 -0.85
CA ALA A 132 -13.01 -2.28 -1.54
C ALA A 132 -11.54 -2.53 -1.91
N ASN A 133 -10.98 -1.69 -2.77
CA ASN A 133 -9.55 -1.72 -3.06
C ASN A 133 -8.87 -0.48 -2.50
N LEU A 134 -7.67 -0.66 -1.97
CA LEU A 134 -6.78 0.42 -1.54
C LEU A 134 -5.46 0.31 -2.29
N SER A 135 -5.05 1.37 -2.93
CA SER A 135 -3.71 1.53 -3.48
C SER A 135 -2.92 2.54 -2.66
N ILE A 136 -1.71 2.19 -2.26
CA ILE A 136 -0.72 3.06 -1.63
C ILE A 136 0.46 3.13 -2.59
N ALA A 137 0.56 4.19 -3.39
CA ALA A 137 1.56 4.34 -4.43
C ALA A 137 2.57 5.43 -4.07
N LYS A 138 3.86 5.17 -4.33
CA LYS A 138 4.88 6.22 -4.34
C LYS A 138 4.61 7.19 -5.48
N ALA A 139 4.68 8.49 -5.24
CA ALA A 139 4.41 9.55 -6.20
C ALA A 139 5.53 10.59 -6.20
N GLY A 140 6.06 10.88 -7.38
CA GLY A 140 7.13 11.86 -7.56
C GLY A 140 8.34 11.62 -6.66
N SER A 141 9.03 12.69 -6.27
CA SER A 141 10.22 12.69 -5.40
C SER A 141 9.88 12.52 -3.92
N GLY A 142 9.31 11.35 -3.55
CA GLY A 142 9.07 10.99 -2.16
C GLY A 142 7.64 11.25 -1.65
N GLY A 143 6.68 11.56 -2.54
CA GLY A 143 5.26 11.65 -2.18
C GLY A 143 4.57 10.29 -2.13
N LEU A 144 3.31 10.30 -1.68
CA LEU A 144 2.39 9.15 -1.71
C LEU A 144 1.05 9.56 -2.31
N THR A 145 0.43 8.62 -3.03
CA THR A 145 -0.98 8.71 -3.40
C THR A 145 -1.73 7.54 -2.76
N LEU A 146 -2.77 7.86 -2.00
CA LEU A 146 -3.68 6.89 -1.40
C LEU A 146 -4.99 6.92 -2.19
N THR A 147 -5.36 5.79 -2.79
CA THR A 147 -6.60 5.69 -3.58
C THR A 147 -7.43 4.53 -3.08
N THR A 148 -8.70 4.80 -2.72
CA THR A 148 -9.68 3.77 -2.41
C THR A 148 -10.74 3.73 -3.48
N THR A 149 -11.13 2.53 -3.92
CA THR A 149 -12.23 2.32 -4.87
C THR A 149 -13.21 1.31 -4.30
N ASP A 150 -14.49 1.61 -4.45
CA ASP A 150 -15.61 0.75 -4.07
C ASP A 150 -16.47 0.44 -5.28
N ARG A 151 -17.19 -0.67 -5.24
CA ARG A 151 -18.21 -1.00 -6.24
C ARG A 151 -19.48 -0.21 -5.93
N ASP A 152 -19.99 0.51 -6.93
CA ASP A 152 -21.29 1.16 -6.83
C ASP A 152 -22.42 0.12 -6.99
N PRO A 153 -23.32 -0.02 -6.01
CA PRO A 153 -24.35 -1.06 -6.05
C PRO A 153 -25.40 -0.85 -7.14
N ALA A 154 -25.60 0.38 -7.58
CA ALA A 154 -26.60 0.67 -8.61
C ALA A 154 -26.09 0.37 -10.01
N SER A 155 -24.84 0.71 -10.31
CA SER A 155 -24.26 0.57 -11.65
C SER A 155 -23.31 -0.63 -11.79
N GLY A 156 -22.89 -1.24 -10.68
CA GLY A 156 -21.85 -2.29 -10.65
C GLY A 156 -20.44 -1.79 -10.98
N LYS A 157 -20.24 -0.50 -11.26
CA LYS A 157 -18.96 0.09 -11.64
C LYS A 157 -18.08 0.36 -10.42
N MET A 158 -16.76 0.32 -10.63
CA MET A 158 -15.79 0.76 -9.62
C MET A 158 -15.74 2.29 -9.59
N VAL A 159 -15.92 2.87 -8.42
CA VAL A 159 -15.90 4.32 -8.17
C VAL A 159 -14.78 4.66 -7.21
N VAL A 160 -13.99 5.70 -7.51
CA VAL A 160 -12.99 6.24 -6.57
C VAL A 160 -13.74 6.92 -5.42
N THR A 161 -13.65 6.33 -4.23
CA THR A 161 -14.25 6.86 -3.00
C THR A 161 -13.27 7.66 -2.15
N SER A 162 -11.96 7.49 -2.37
CA SER A 162 -10.93 8.35 -1.77
C SER A 162 -9.75 8.49 -2.71
N GLN A 163 -9.24 9.71 -2.87
CA GLN A 163 -7.97 9.97 -3.53
C GLN A 163 -7.26 11.11 -2.80
N ILE A 164 -6.12 10.81 -2.19
CA ILE A 164 -5.35 11.74 -1.36
C ILE A 164 -3.91 11.75 -1.87
N THR A 165 -3.43 12.92 -2.25
CA THR A 165 -2.03 13.13 -2.66
C THR A 165 -1.27 13.78 -1.52
N LEU A 166 -0.19 13.16 -1.12
CA LEU A 166 0.63 13.51 0.03
C LEU A 166 2.04 13.85 -0.44
N ARG A 167 2.64 14.86 0.17
CA ARG A 167 4.06 15.20 0.01
C ARG A 167 4.77 14.93 1.32
N ARG A 168 6.00 14.45 1.23
CA ARG A 168 6.88 14.32 2.41
C ARG A 168 7.19 15.71 2.94
N GLN A 169 7.20 15.85 4.26
CA GLN A 169 7.53 17.07 4.98
C GLN A 169 9.01 17.13 5.30
#